data_95760d7c3fbec54b82e9bc36dc0edb49
#
_entry.id   95760d7c3fbec54b82e9bc36dc0edb49
#
_cell.length_a   1.000
_cell.length_b   1.000
_cell.length_c   1.000
_cell.angle_alpha   90.00
_cell.angle_beta   90.00
_cell.angle_gamma   90.00
#
_symmetry.space_group_name_H-M   'P 1'
#
loop_
_entity.id
_entity.type
_entity.pdbx_description
1 polymer ?
#
loop_
_entity_poly.entity_id
_entity_poly.type
_entity_poly.pdbx_seq_one_letter_code
_entity_poly.pdbx_strand_id
1 'polypeptide(L)'
;MAQHRRLTKTATRRLATASAVVMGATILAPVADAVEVVIPNTDIRVDVPALANVQGLESVPNVEQFVPSLQQATNSYVAAVNNAPAPAPAPAQAAPAASSTGQAIANAVRSKIGAPYAWGATGPSAFDCSGLTTWAYQQVGKSIPRTSQAQAAQGQRVPLDQLQPGDIIAYYGGATHVGIYVGNGMIVDALNSGTPVGERPLHFQPIHSAVRF
;
A
#
# COMPACT_ATOMS: atom_id res chain seq x y z
N MET A 1 -27.02 -46.22 40.67
CA MET A 1 -26.78 -44.89 41.28
C MET A 1 -25.52 -44.32 40.63
N ALA A 2 -25.67 -43.47 39.64
CA ALA A 2 -24.52 -42.86 38.92
C ALA A 2 -24.48 -41.36 39.27
N GLN A 3 -23.37 -40.92 39.84
CA GLN A 3 -23.15 -39.52 40.19
C GLN A 3 -22.53 -38.80 39.00
N HIS A 4 -23.20 -37.78 38.46
CA HIS A 4 -22.70 -36.85 37.46
C HIS A 4 -21.73 -35.84 38.11
N ARG A 5 -20.44 -35.92 37.73
CA ARG A 5 -19.42 -34.94 38.09
C ARG A 5 -19.42 -33.86 36.99
N ARG A 6 -19.83 -32.65 37.32
CA ARG A 6 -19.71 -31.47 36.45
C ARG A 6 -18.25 -30.98 36.42
N LEU A 7 -17.68 -30.99 35.25
CA LEU A 7 -16.39 -30.34 34.99
C LEU A 7 -16.63 -28.89 34.58
N THR A 8 -16.24 -27.96 35.41
CA THR A 8 -16.12 -26.55 35.08
C THR A 8 -14.85 -26.34 34.26
N LYS A 9 -14.98 -26.02 32.98
CA LYS A 9 -13.84 -25.60 32.13
C LYS A 9 -13.65 -24.10 32.28
N THR A 10 -12.65 -23.72 33.06
CA THR A 10 -12.11 -22.35 33.06
C THR A 10 -11.26 -22.16 31.82
N ALA A 11 -11.77 -21.42 30.85
CA ALA A 11 -11.00 -21.07 29.65
C ALA A 11 -10.15 -19.82 29.94
N THR A 12 -8.89 -20.03 30.27
CA THR A 12 -7.90 -18.95 30.35
C THR A 12 -7.48 -18.57 28.92
N ARG A 13 -8.04 -17.49 28.40
CA ARG A 13 -7.54 -16.89 27.15
C ARG A 13 -6.22 -16.16 27.44
N ARG A 14 -5.12 -16.73 26.95
CA ARG A 14 -3.84 -16.04 26.89
C ARG A 14 -3.88 -15.04 25.73
N LEU A 15 -3.80 -13.76 26.04
CA LEU A 15 -3.54 -12.70 25.07
C LEU A 15 -2.09 -12.85 24.58
N ALA A 16 -1.93 -13.09 23.30
CA ALA A 16 -0.65 -13.04 22.63
C ALA A 16 -0.25 -11.58 22.38
N THR A 17 0.75 -11.10 23.09
CA THR A 17 1.40 -9.83 22.79
C THR A 17 2.35 -10.03 21.61
N ALA A 18 2.02 -9.42 20.47
CA ALA A 18 2.95 -9.32 19.35
C ALA A 18 3.94 -8.20 19.65
N SER A 19 5.18 -8.55 19.98
CA SER A 19 6.28 -7.60 20.09
C SER A 19 6.93 -7.43 18.72
N ALA A 20 6.75 -6.30 18.07
CA ALA A 20 7.57 -5.89 16.93
C ALA A 20 8.82 -5.19 17.47
N VAL A 21 9.97 -5.83 17.33
CA VAL A 21 11.28 -5.23 17.62
C VAL A 21 11.75 -4.51 16.37
N VAL A 22 11.71 -3.20 16.38
CA VAL A 22 12.44 -2.34 15.44
C VAL A 22 13.59 -1.70 16.21
N MET A 23 14.81 -1.87 15.70
CA MET A 23 16.03 -1.35 16.31
C MET A 23 15.94 0.17 16.54
N GLY A 24 16.10 0.59 17.80
CA GLY A 24 16.65 1.88 18.15
C GLY A 24 15.71 2.95 18.70
N ALA A 25 14.40 2.69 18.92
CA ALA A 25 13.59 3.56 19.76
C ALA A 25 12.43 2.77 20.36
N THR A 26 12.45 2.58 21.67
CA THR A 26 11.28 2.13 22.43
C THR A 26 10.28 3.28 22.46
N ILE A 27 9.41 3.36 21.49
CA ILE A 27 8.20 4.15 21.61
C ILE A 27 7.23 3.27 22.40
N LEU A 28 7.11 3.57 23.70
CA LEU A 28 5.95 3.18 24.47
C LEU A 28 4.75 3.85 23.80
N ALA A 29 4.05 3.14 22.93
CA ALA A 29 2.73 3.57 22.49
C ALA A 29 1.87 3.70 23.74
N PRO A 30 1.19 4.85 23.98
CA PRO A 30 0.23 4.94 25.06
C PRO A 30 -0.78 3.84 24.85
N VAL A 31 -1.03 3.05 25.90
CA VAL A 31 -2.13 2.10 25.95
C VAL A 31 -3.37 2.92 25.60
N ALA A 32 -4.07 2.59 24.53
CA ALA A 32 -5.30 3.27 24.17
C ALA A 32 -6.24 3.11 25.38
N ASP A 33 -6.58 4.23 26.02
CA ASP A 33 -7.49 4.25 27.14
C ASP A 33 -8.82 3.63 26.68
N ALA A 34 -9.20 2.53 27.32
CA ALA A 34 -10.46 1.88 27.05
C ALA A 34 -11.57 2.84 27.53
N VAL A 35 -12.52 3.11 26.66
CA VAL A 35 -13.68 3.95 27.00
C VAL A 35 -14.73 3.09 27.68
N GLU A 36 -15.08 3.45 28.91
CA GLU A 36 -16.12 2.78 29.69
C GLU A 36 -17.50 3.16 29.13
N VAL A 37 -18.25 2.19 28.64
CA VAL A 37 -19.62 2.32 28.18
C VAL A 37 -20.57 1.83 29.27
N VAL A 38 -21.45 2.69 29.74
CA VAL A 38 -22.48 2.37 30.75
C VAL A 38 -23.79 2.10 30.04
N ILE A 39 -24.41 0.94 30.34
CA ILE A 39 -25.74 0.62 29.80
C ILE A 39 -26.80 1.27 30.70
N PRO A 40 -27.65 2.20 30.20
CA PRO A 40 -28.64 2.89 30.99
C PRO A 40 -29.60 1.90 31.65
N ASN A 41 -29.99 2.18 32.92
CA ASN A 41 -30.85 1.38 33.75
C ASN A 41 -30.31 -0.01 34.13
N THR A 42 -29.00 -0.23 34.04
CA THR A 42 -28.30 -1.44 34.50
C THR A 42 -27.02 -1.06 35.21
N ASP A 43 -26.52 -1.95 36.09
CA ASP A 43 -25.17 -1.78 36.69
C ASP A 43 -24.06 -2.35 35.80
N ILE A 44 -24.33 -2.55 34.51
CA ILE A 44 -23.38 -3.14 33.56
C ILE A 44 -22.51 -2.05 32.97
N ARG A 45 -21.19 -2.21 33.15
CA ARG A 45 -20.13 -1.37 32.56
C ARG A 45 -19.24 -2.24 31.68
N VAL A 46 -18.93 -1.77 30.50
CA VAL A 46 -18.12 -2.51 29.52
C VAL A 46 -16.99 -1.60 29.02
N ASP A 47 -15.75 -2.02 29.23
CA ASP A 47 -14.59 -1.35 28.66
C ASP A 47 -14.43 -1.74 27.20
N VAL A 48 -14.59 -0.76 26.29
CA VAL A 48 -14.45 -0.99 24.85
C VAL A 48 -13.17 -0.33 24.36
N PRO A 49 -12.12 -1.12 24.10
CA PRO A 49 -10.90 -0.59 23.51
C PRO A 49 -11.18 -0.09 22.07
N ALA A 50 -10.66 1.07 21.73
CA ALA A 50 -10.77 1.72 20.42
C ALA A 50 -12.02 2.56 20.12
N LEU A 51 -12.97 2.75 21.05
CA LEU A 51 -14.07 3.71 20.88
C LEU A 51 -13.59 5.17 20.80
N ALA A 52 -12.42 5.48 21.35
CA ALA A 52 -11.81 6.81 21.27
C ALA A 52 -11.46 7.26 19.85
N ASN A 53 -11.42 6.35 18.88
CA ASN A 53 -11.07 6.63 17.48
C ASN A 53 -12.27 6.58 16.51
N VAL A 54 -13.51 6.50 17.01
CA VAL A 54 -14.70 6.51 16.16
C VAL A 54 -15.12 7.94 15.87
N GLN A 55 -14.86 8.40 14.64
CA GLN A 55 -15.30 9.72 14.17
C GLN A 55 -16.83 9.74 14.07
N GLY A 56 -17.44 10.80 14.62
CA GLY A 56 -18.90 11.00 14.53
C GLY A 56 -19.69 10.60 15.78
N LEU A 57 -19.06 10.11 16.85
CA LEU A 57 -19.72 9.83 18.11
C LEU A 57 -20.34 11.10 18.75
N GLU A 58 -19.72 12.28 18.52
CA GLU A 58 -20.22 13.58 18.95
C GLU A 58 -21.54 14.01 18.26
N SER A 59 -21.88 13.38 17.14
CA SER A 59 -23.12 13.63 16.40
C SER A 59 -24.32 12.79 16.88
N VAL A 60 -24.11 11.92 17.86
CA VAL A 60 -25.16 11.08 18.44
C VAL A 60 -25.84 11.85 19.58
N PRO A 61 -27.17 12.14 19.50
CA PRO A 61 -27.88 12.86 20.56
C PRO A 61 -27.81 12.09 21.89
N ASN A 62 -27.47 12.80 22.96
CA ASN A 62 -27.35 12.29 24.34
C ASN A 62 -26.24 11.23 24.54
N VAL A 63 -25.21 11.23 23.71
CA VAL A 63 -24.08 10.29 23.83
C VAL A 63 -23.39 10.38 25.20
N GLU A 64 -23.42 11.54 25.87
CA GLU A 64 -22.82 11.78 27.18
C GLU A 64 -23.45 10.91 28.30
N GLN A 65 -24.70 10.47 28.13
CA GLN A 65 -25.36 9.58 29.09
C GLN A 65 -24.85 8.13 29.00
N PHE A 66 -24.30 7.76 27.84
CA PHE A 66 -23.80 6.41 27.58
C PHE A 66 -22.28 6.30 27.75
N VAL A 67 -21.57 7.42 27.55
CA VAL A 67 -20.09 7.46 27.61
C VAL A 67 -19.64 8.72 28.35
N PRO A 68 -19.78 8.77 29.68
CA PRO A 68 -19.45 9.95 30.49
C PRO A 68 -17.96 10.34 30.43
N SER A 69 -17.08 9.43 30.03
CA SER A 69 -15.64 9.66 29.89
C SER A 69 -15.22 10.34 28.56
N LEU A 70 -16.14 10.50 27.58
CA LEU A 70 -15.82 11.15 26.30
C LEU A 70 -15.35 12.59 26.45
N GLN A 71 -15.91 13.37 27.35
CA GLN A 71 -15.50 14.75 27.58
C GLN A 71 -14.10 14.85 28.20
N GLN A 72 -13.73 13.91 29.07
CA GLN A 72 -12.36 13.88 29.61
C GLN A 72 -11.34 13.43 28.55
N ALA A 73 -11.69 12.46 27.72
CA ALA A 73 -10.83 11.99 26.63
C ALA A 73 -10.63 13.07 25.56
N THR A 74 -11.68 13.80 25.16
CA THR A 74 -11.57 14.89 24.18
C THR A 74 -10.78 16.06 24.73
N ASN A 75 -10.99 16.46 26.00
CA ASN A 75 -10.22 17.53 26.62
C ASN A 75 -8.74 17.17 26.79
N SER A 76 -8.43 15.93 27.13
CA SER A 76 -7.04 15.44 27.24
C SER A 76 -6.37 15.38 25.86
N TYR A 77 -7.10 14.98 24.82
CA TYR A 77 -6.60 14.93 23.45
C TYR A 77 -6.32 16.34 22.90
N VAL A 78 -7.27 17.28 23.06
CA VAL A 78 -7.09 18.67 22.62
C VAL A 78 -5.93 19.35 23.35
N ALA A 79 -5.75 19.10 24.65
CA ALA A 79 -4.60 19.60 25.40
C ALA A 79 -3.27 18.98 24.91
N ALA A 80 -3.28 17.71 24.57
CA ALA A 80 -2.10 17.02 24.07
C ALA A 80 -1.70 17.49 22.66
N VAL A 81 -2.66 17.71 21.74
CA VAL A 81 -2.34 18.21 20.38
C VAL A 81 -1.93 19.68 20.37
N ASN A 82 -2.45 20.49 21.31
CA ASN A 82 -2.06 21.91 21.40
C ASN A 82 -0.70 22.13 22.09
N ASN A 83 -0.23 21.17 22.90
CA ASN A 83 1.07 21.21 23.57
C ASN A 83 2.13 20.30 22.92
N ALA A 84 1.76 19.47 21.93
CA ALA A 84 2.74 18.71 21.19
C ALA A 84 3.58 19.67 20.35
N PRO A 85 4.93 19.65 20.45
CA PRO A 85 5.76 20.31 19.45
C PRO A 85 5.34 19.73 18.09
N ALA A 86 5.09 20.61 17.11
CA ALA A 86 4.73 20.20 15.77
C ALA A 86 5.66 19.04 15.36
N PRO A 87 5.14 17.89 14.90
CA PRO A 87 6.00 16.80 14.45
C PRO A 87 6.96 17.42 13.43
N ALA A 88 8.25 17.34 13.71
CA ALA A 88 9.26 17.72 12.73
C ALA A 88 8.88 16.98 11.45
N PRO A 89 8.85 17.65 10.27
CA PRO A 89 8.54 16.97 9.03
C PRO A 89 9.45 15.75 8.97
N ALA A 90 8.84 14.57 8.94
CA ALA A 90 9.59 13.32 8.77
C ALA A 90 10.52 13.57 7.57
N PRO A 91 11.82 13.25 7.66
CA PRO A 91 12.71 13.45 6.54
C PRO A 91 12.03 12.75 5.37
N ALA A 92 11.63 13.54 4.35
CA ALA A 92 11.08 13.00 3.14
C ALA A 92 12.11 11.97 2.69
N GLN A 93 11.76 10.68 2.73
CA GLN A 93 12.63 9.65 2.21
C GLN A 93 12.85 10.03 0.76
N ALA A 94 14.06 10.53 0.47
CA ALA A 94 14.43 10.90 -0.88
C ALA A 94 14.14 9.66 -1.74
N ALA A 95 13.26 9.81 -2.72
CA ALA A 95 12.99 8.74 -3.65
C ALA A 95 14.36 8.25 -4.17
N PRO A 96 14.60 6.92 -4.23
CA PRO A 96 15.90 6.40 -4.62
C PRO A 96 16.33 7.06 -5.92
N ALA A 97 17.56 7.61 -5.95
CA ALA A 97 18.05 8.31 -7.14
C ALA A 97 17.97 7.39 -8.36
N ALA A 98 17.26 7.83 -9.40
CA ALA A 98 17.09 7.05 -10.61
C ALA A 98 18.47 6.70 -11.19
N SER A 99 18.70 5.42 -11.50
CA SER A 99 19.93 5.01 -12.18
C SER A 99 19.97 5.62 -13.58
N SER A 100 21.16 5.97 -14.07
CA SER A 100 21.34 6.48 -15.44
C SER A 100 20.75 5.52 -16.50
N THR A 101 20.90 4.22 -16.27
CA THR A 101 20.32 3.16 -17.11
C THR A 101 18.81 3.16 -17.06
N GLY A 102 18.21 3.24 -15.85
CA GLY A 102 16.76 3.29 -15.70
C GLY A 102 16.14 4.53 -16.36
N GLN A 103 16.80 5.67 -16.25
CA GLN A 103 16.36 6.89 -16.94
C GLN A 103 16.47 6.75 -18.46
N ALA A 104 17.51 6.10 -18.97
CA ALA A 104 17.67 5.83 -20.41
C ALA A 104 16.54 4.92 -20.93
N ILE A 105 16.15 3.88 -20.17
CA ILE A 105 14.98 3.01 -20.47
C ILE A 105 13.70 3.83 -20.53
N ALA A 106 13.47 4.68 -19.52
CA ALA A 106 12.30 5.55 -19.47
C ALA A 106 12.23 6.54 -20.64
N ASN A 107 13.35 7.10 -21.05
CA ASN A 107 13.43 7.98 -22.22
C ASN A 107 13.20 7.20 -23.51
N ALA A 108 13.75 5.99 -23.63
CA ALA A 108 13.53 5.11 -24.79
C ALA A 108 12.03 4.80 -24.96
N VAL A 109 11.35 4.36 -23.91
CA VAL A 109 9.92 4.02 -24.02
C VAL A 109 9.06 5.25 -24.33
N ARG A 110 9.37 6.42 -23.77
CA ARG A 110 8.68 7.69 -24.09
C ARG A 110 8.82 8.09 -25.55
N SER A 111 9.94 7.78 -26.21
CA SER A 111 10.14 8.06 -27.63
C SER A 111 9.20 7.28 -28.55
N LYS A 112 8.47 6.28 -27.99
CA LYS A 112 7.50 5.45 -28.71
C LYS A 112 6.05 5.83 -28.44
N ILE A 113 5.79 6.85 -27.66
CA ILE A 113 4.42 7.37 -27.49
C ILE A 113 3.82 7.72 -28.85
N GLY A 114 2.59 7.26 -29.07
CA GLY A 114 1.88 7.40 -30.35
C GLY A 114 2.07 6.20 -31.30
N ALA A 115 3.03 5.31 -31.07
CA ALA A 115 3.18 4.11 -31.89
C ALA A 115 1.94 3.18 -31.76
N PRO A 116 1.52 2.53 -32.84
CA PRO A 116 0.34 1.68 -32.81
C PRO A 116 0.59 0.39 -32.01
N TYR A 117 -0.47 -0.13 -31.40
CA TYR A 117 -0.47 -1.46 -30.82
C TYR A 117 -0.60 -2.53 -31.90
N ALA A 118 0.20 -3.58 -31.80
CA ALA A 118 0.02 -4.81 -32.59
C ALA A 118 0.41 -6.03 -31.75
N TRP A 119 -0.49 -7.00 -31.65
CA TRP A 119 -0.24 -8.22 -30.89
C TRP A 119 1.01 -8.95 -31.41
N GLY A 120 1.91 -9.35 -30.52
CA GLY A 120 3.17 -10.03 -30.86
C GLY A 120 4.28 -9.12 -31.38
N ALA A 121 4.01 -7.82 -31.59
CA ALA A 121 5.02 -6.90 -32.14
C ALA A 121 6.02 -6.45 -31.06
N THR A 122 7.29 -6.33 -31.50
CA THR A 122 8.43 -5.93 -30.67
C THR A 122 9.12 -4.67 -31.18
N GLY A 123 8.42 -3.89 -32.04
CA GLY A 123 8.97 -2.67 -32.64
C GLY A 123 9.72 -2.87 -33.94
N PRO A 124 10.32 -1.82 -34.50
CA PRO A 124 10.36 -0.46 -33.96
C PRO A 124 9.11 0.41 -34.21
N SER A 125 8.18 -0.05 -35.08
CA SER A 125 7.03 0.74 -35.55
C SER A 125 5.71 0.41 -34.87
N ALA A 126 5.57 -0.78 -34.27
CA ALA A 126 4.40 -1.22 -33.55
C ALA A 126 4.81 -2.13 -32.37
N PHE A 127 4.00 -2.20 -31.34
CA PHE A 127 4.33 -2.92 -30.11
C PHE A 127 3.11 -3.61 -29.50
N ASP A 128 3.34 -4.77 -28.84
CA ASP A 128 2.50 -5.18 -27.72
C ASP A 128 3.13 -4.74 -26.38
N CYS A 129 2.45 -4.98 -25.26
CA CYS A 129 2.89 -4.48 -23.94
C CYS A 129 4.30 -4.96 -23.57
N SER A 130 4.55 -6.27 -23.64
CA SER A 130 5.84 -6.87 -23.29
C SER A 130 6.90 -6.72 -24.39
N GLY A 131 6.50 -6.53 -25.63
CA GLY A 131 7.38 -6.17 -26.74
C GLY A 131 7.93 -4.76 -26.59
N LEU A 132 7.12 -3.82 -26.14
CA LEU A 132 7.54 -2.45 -25.85
C LEU A 132 8.59 -2.42 -24.72
N THR A 133 8.34 -3.14 -23.63
CA THR A 133 9.31 -3.23 -22.52
C THR A 133 10.60 -3.89 -22.98
N THR A 134 10.53 -5.01 -23.72
CA THR A 134 11.69 -5.70 -24.26
C THR A 134 12.50 -4.77 -25.15
N TRP A 135 11.84 -4.05 -26.06
CA TRP A 135 12.50 -3.10 -26.96
C TRP A 135 13.20 -1.98 -26.17
N ALA A 136 12.56 -1.40 -25.16
CA ALA A 136 13.16 -0.32 -24.38
C ALA A 136 14.42 -0.77 -23.62
N TYR A 137 14.41 -1.98 -23.05
CA TYR A 137 15.60 -2.56 -22.41
C TYR A 137 16.73 -2.85 -23.39
N GLN A 138 16.41 -3.28 -24.61
CA GLN A 138 17.41 -3.48 -25.67
C GLN A 138 18.15 -2.19 -26.06
N GLN A 139 17.50 -1.02 -25.93
CA GLN A 139 18.16 0.28 -26.22
C GLN A 139 19.31 0.57 -25.26
N VAL A 140 19.37 -0.08 -24.11
CA VAL A 140 20.48 0.01 -23.14
C VAL A 140 21.31 -1.27 -23.07
N GLY A 141 21.19 -2.14 -24.08
CA GLY A 141 21.97 -3.38 -24.18
C GLY A 141 21.53 -4.50 -23.24
N LYS A 142 20.35 -4.40 -22.64
CA LYS A 142 19.80 -5.45 -21.75
C LYS A 142 18.79 -6.33 -22.48
N SER A 143 18.90 -7.66 -22.30
CA SER A 143 17.91 -8.63 -22.73
C SER A 143 17.05 -9.04 -21.58
N ILE A 144 15.71 -9.03 -21.78
CA ILE A 144 14.72 -9.47 -20.80
C ILE A 144 13.76 -10.45 -21.44
N PRO A 145 13.00 -11.24 -20.66
CA PRO A 145 12.01 -12.20 -21.18
C PRO A 145 10.98 -11.54 -22.09
N ARG A 146 10.50 -12.30 -23.09
CA ARG A 146 9.57 -11.76 -24.10
C ARG A 146 8.15 -11.53 -23.57
N THR A 147 7.65 -12.38 -22.66
CA THR A 147 6.26 -12.32 -22.21
C THR A 147 6.12 -11.57 -20.89
N SER A 148 4.96 -10.92 -20.69
CA SER A 148 4.67 -10.14 -19.47
C SER A 148 4.78 -11.01 -18.20
N GLN A 149 4.28 -12.27 -18.25
CA GLN A 149 4.38 -13.21 -17.14
C GLN A 149 5.84 -13.54 -16.79
N ALA A 150 6.66 -13.81 -17.81
CA ALA A 150 8.07 -14.14 -17.61
C ALA A 150 8.86 -12.92 -17.09
N GLN A 151 8.55 -11.73 -17.57
CA GLN A 151 9.13 -10.48 -17.04
C GLN A 151 8.78 -10.30 -15.56
N ALA A 152 7.51 -10.43 -15.19
CA ALA A 152 7.07 -10.33 -13.81
C ALA A 152 7.67 -11.41 -12.88
N ALA A 153 7.95 -12.60 -13.41
CA ALA A 153 8.47 -13.73 -12.63
C ALA A 153 10.00 -13.71 -12.46
N GLN A 154 10.74 -13.23 -13.47
CA GLN A 154 12.21 -13.35 -13.51
C GLN A 154 12.95 -12.07 -13.07
N GLY A 155 12.30 -10.91 -13.12
CA GLY A 155 12.89 -9.69 -12.60
C GLY A 155 12.98 -9.66 -11.08
N GLN A 156 13.93 -8.90 -10.56
CA GLN A 156 14.05 -8.64 -9.12
C GLN A 156 12.85 -7.83 -8.64
N ARG A 157 12.14 -8.31 -7.62
CA ARG A 157 10.98 -7.61 -7.03
C ARG A 157 11.39 -6.27 -6.46
N VAL A 158 10.57 -5.25 -6.74
CA VAL A 158 10.74 -3.88 -6.24
C VAL A 158 9.49 -3.48 -5.46
N PRO A 159 9.63 -3.02 -4.21
CA PRO A 159 8.54 -2.40 -3.47
C PRO A 159 8.02 -1.16 -4.18
N LEU A 160 6.70 -0.88 -4.11
CA LEU A 160 6.10 0.24 -4.86
C LEU A 160 6.57 1.62 -4.36
N ASP A 161 7.03 1.72 -3.12
CA ASP A 161 7.63 2.92 -2.53
C ASP A 161 9.11 3.14 -2.94
N GLN A 162 9.71 2.15 -3.62
CA GLN A 162 11.10 2.18 -4.10
C GLN A 162 11.21 2.15 -5.64
N LEU A 163 10.13 2.48 -6.33
CA LEU A 163 10.10 2.54 -7.78
C LEU A 163 11.09 3.57 -8.34
N GLN A 164 11.78 3.17 -9.39
CA GLN A 164 12.69 4.04 -10.15
C GLN A 164 12.30 4.01 -11.63
N PRO A 165 12.53 5.10 -12.38
CA PRO A 165 12.39 5.08 -13.83
C PRO A 165 13.09 3.86 -14.43
N GLY A 166 12.44 3.18 -15.35
CA GLY A 166 12.92 1.94 -15.96
C GLY A 166 12.34 0.66 -15.35
N ASP A 167 11.75 0.68 -14.15
CA ASP A 167 11.11 -0.50 -13.56
C ASP A 167 9.90 -0.96 -14.40
N ILE A 168 9.69 -2.26 -14.48
CA ILE A 168 8.53 -2.85 -15.14
C ILE A 168 7.42 -3.03 -14.11
N ILE A 169 6.24 -2.50 -14.41
CA ILE A 169 5.02 -2.70 -13.63
C ILE A 169 4.16 -3.73 -14.33
N ALA A 170 3.87 -4.82 -13.63
CA ALA A 170 2.94 -5.85 -14.10
C ALA A 170 1.55 -5.61 -13.50
N TYR A 171 0.52 -5.81 -14.30
CA TYR A 171 -0.87 -5.55 -13.97
C TYR A 171 -1.73 -6.79 -14.08
N TYR A 172 -2.88 -6.77 -13.40
CA TYR A 172 -3.91 -7.80 -13.32
C TYR A 172 -3.45 -9.12 -12.70
N GLY A 173 -4.39 -9.95 -12.31
CA GLY A 173 -4.09 -11.32 -11.87
C GLY A 173 -3.36 -12.10 -12.97
N GLY A 174 -2.20 -12.73 -12.62
CA GLY A 174 -1.39 -13.46 -13.57
C GLY A 174 -0.48 -12.61 -14.46
N ALA A 175 -0.27 -11.32 -14.16
CA ALA A 175 0.65 -10.44 -14.88
C ALA A 175 0.39 -10.41 -16.40
N THR A 176 -0.87 -10.23 -16.81
CA THR A 176 -1.26 -10.29 -18.22
C THR A 176 -0.93 -9.03 -19.01
N HIS A 177 -0.53 -7.94 -18.33
CA HIS A 177 -0.11 -6.69 -18.93
C HIS A 177 1.10 -6.12 -18.20
N VAL A 178 1.93 -5.36 -18.92
CA VAL A 178 3.11 -4.67 -18.38
C VAL A 178 3.30 -3.29 -19.00
N GLY A 179 3.89 -2.38 -18.21
CA GLY A 179 4.37 -1.09 -18.64
C GLY A 179 5.69 -0.73 -17.97
N ILE A 180 6.35 0.34 -18.41
CA ILE A 180 7.58 0.87 -17.80
C ILE A 180 7.24 2.07 -16.96
N TYR A 181 7.67 2.04 -15.69
CA TYR A 181 7.61 3.21 -14.81
C TYR A 181 8.57 4.29 -15.29
N VAL A 182 8.06 5.50 -15.46
CA VAL A 182 8.83 6.61 -16.03
C VAL A 182 9.03 7.77 -15.05
N GLY A 183 8.69 7.53 -13.77
CA GLY A 183 8.76 8.54 -12.71
C GLY A 183 7.45 9.29 -12.49
N ASN A 184 7.38 10.05 -11.39
CA ASN A 184 6.25 10.92 -11.05
C ASN A 184 4.88 10.22 -11.00
N GLY A 185 4.84 8.93 -10.61
CA GLY A 185 3.60 8.15 -10.58
C GLY A 185 3.03 7.81 -11.95
N MET A 186 3.85 7.79 -13.00
CA MET A 186 3.44 7.53 -14.38
C MET A 186 4.15 6.31 -14.96
N ILE A 187 3.45 5.63 -15.86
CA ILE A 187 3.99 4.52 -16.68
C ILE A 187 3.79 4.84 -18.17
N VAL A 188 4.56 4.19 -19.02
CA VAL A 188 4.30 4.12 -20.47
C VAL A 188 4.05 2.67 -20.86
N ASP A 189 2.97 2.42 -21.60
CA ASP A 189 2.57 1.10 -22.04
C ASP A 189 1.99 1.07 -23.46
N ALA A 190 1.89 -0.13 -24.04
CA ALA A 190 1.09 -0.47 -25.22
C ALA A 190 -0.12 -1.28 -24.74
N LEU A 191 -1.29 -0.63 -24.55
CA LEU A 191 -2.39 -1.20 -23.79
C LEU A 191 -3.15 -2.29 -24.57
N ASN A 192 -3.69 -1.96 -25.73
CA ASN A 192 -4.50 -2.86 -26.57
C ASN A 192 -4.68 -2.30 -27.98
N SER A 193 -5.30 -3.11 -28.85
CA SER A 193 -5.66 -2.68 -30.21
C SER A 193 -6.56 -1.45 -30.18
N GLY A 194 -6.24 -0.48 -31.02
CA GLY A 194 -6.96 0.80 -31.10
C GLY A 194 -6.46 1.86 -30.12
N THR A 195 -5.60 1.50 -29.18
CA THR A 195 -4.98 2.44 -28.23
C THR A 195 -3.48 2.53 -28.52
N PRO A 196 -2.96 3.67 -28.98
CA PRO A 196 -1.54 3.82 -29.20
C PRO A 196 -0.75 3.77 -27.89
N VAL A 197 0.56 3.51 -27.98
CA VAL A 197 1.50 3.65 -26.86
C VAL A 197 1.28 5.01 -26.20
N GLY A 198 1.12 5.01 -24.88
CA GLY A 198 0.81 6.22 -24.13
C GLY A 198 1.31 6.23 -22.71
N GLU A 199 1.38 7.42 -22.13
CA GLU A 199 1.67 7.63 -20.71
C GLU A 199 0.38 7.61 -19.90
N ARG A 200 0.37 6.89 -18.75
CA ARG A 200 -0.80 6.67 -17.88
C ARG A 200 -0.40 6.76 -16.41
N PRO A 201 -1.35 7.06 -15.50
CA PRO A 201 -1.11 6.96 -14.07
C PRO A 201 -0.70 5.54 -13.66
N LEU A 202 0.26 5.41 -12.75
CA LEU A 202 0.73 4.12 -12.21
C LEU A 202 -0.42 3.21 -11.74
N HIS A 203 -1.42 3.79 -11.08
CA HIS A 203 -2.55 3.05 -10.49
C HIS A 203 -3.80 3.03 -11.39
N PHE A 204 -3.64 3.11 -12.74
CA PHE A 204 -4.79 3.05 -13.64
C PHE A 204 -5.47 1.68 -13.66
N GLN A 205 -4.77 0.63 -13.22
CA GLN A 205 -5.26 -0.74 -13.09
C GLN A 205 -4.64 -1.41 -11.86
N PRO A 206 -5.20 -2.54 -11.36
CA PRO A 206 -4.66 -3.29 -10.25
C PRO A 206 -3.23 -3.78 -10.55
N ILE A 207 -2.28 -3.36 -9.71
CA ILE A 207 -0.88 -3.75 -9.84
C ILE A 207 -0.70 -5.18 -9.30
N HIS A 208 -0.11 -6.06 -10.10
CA HIS A 208 0.32 -7.39 -9.70
C HIS A 208 1.68 -7.34 -8.99
N SER A 209 2.64 -6.65 -9.59
CA SER A 209 3.99 -6.53 -9.05
C SER A 209 4.80 -5.48 -9.80
N ALA A 210 5.90 -5.03 -9.19
CA ALA A 210 6.94 -4.28 -9.87
C ALA A 210 8.25 -5.08 -9.85
N VAL A 211 9.03 -4.99 -10.94
CA VAL A 211 10.30 -5.70 -11.07
C VAL A 211 11.34 -4.86 -11.80
N ARG A 212 12.63 -5.15 -11.55
CA ARG A 212 13.80 -4.52 -12.16
C ARG A 212 14.75 -5.59 -12.74
N PHE A 213 15.41 -5.28 -13.88
CA PHE A 213 16.45 -6.10 -14.51
C PHE A 213 17.79 -5.38 -14.60
#